data_7cd2dc5e85fe65229f1f28e40b1f104c
#
_entry.id   7cd2dc5e85fe65229f1f28e40b1f104c
#
_cell.length_a   1.000
_cell.length_b   1.000
_cell.length_c   1.000
_cell.angle_alpha   90.00
_cell.angle_beta   90.00
_cell.angle_gamma   90.00
#
_symmetry.space_group_name_H-M   'P 1'
#
loop_
_entity.id
_entity.type
_entity.pdbx_description
1 polymer ?
#
loop_
_entity_poly.entity_id
_entity_poly.type
_entity_poly.pdbx_seq_one_letter_code
_entity_poly.pdbx_strand_id
1 'polypeptide(L)'
;EHQKAKVKDINFNDRTIKICKTVSRGLNGKTYISGSTKTKAGMRTIYFNDDMANFLKQCIGDKKDGLIFASSVDKLVTTNQVNYQYANTLKKYNILDKSVYGRVDLHSLRYTYATRCIESGMPAKVLQNLLGHTDIRITLDTYCDVFQKYSMENLAVADSYMKSNNIAII
;
A
#
# COMPACT_ATOMS: atom_id res chain seq x y z
N GLU A 1 2.91 8.50 -6.19
CA GLU A 1 1.73 8.62 -7.07
C GLU A 1 0.48 8.54 -6.23
N HIS A 2 -0.28 9.65 -6.19
CA HIS A 2 -1.45 9.72 -5.34
C HIS A 2 -2.66 9.32 -6.14
N GLN A 3 -3.11 8.11 -5.83
CA GLN A 3 -4.34 7.54 -6.36
C GLN A 3 -5.48 7.98 -5.45
N LYS A 4 -6.53 8.57 -6.03
CA LYS A 4 -7.71 8.96 -5.26
C LYS A 4 -8.87 8.05 -5.61
N ALA A 5 -9.22 7.21 -4.65
CA ALA A 5 -10.40 6.38 -4.71
C ALA A 5 -11.66 7.23 -4.54
N LYS A 6 -12.64 7.02 -5.40
CA LYS A 6 -14.02 7.48 -5.23
C LYS A 6 -14.84 6.38 -4.59
N VAL A 7 -15.97 6.74 -4.01
CA VAL A 7 -16.91 5.77 -3.42
C VAL A 7 -17.23 4.65 -4.40
N LYS A 8 -17.48 4.97 -5.67
CA LYS A 8 -17.78 4.00 -6.74
C LYS A 8 -16.61 3.09 -7.14
N ASP A 9 -15.39 3.38 -6.71
CA ASP A 9 -14.22 2.54 -6.99
C ASP A 9 -14.08 1.42 -5.93
N ILE A 10 -14.96 1.39 -4.90
CA ILE A 10 -15.02 0.37 -3.85
C ILE A 10 -16.17 -0.61 -4.12
N ASN A 11 -15.85 -1.89 -4.03
CA ASN A 11 -16.85 -2.95 -3.95
C ASN A 11 -16.77 -3.60 -2.55
N PHE A 12 -17.77 -3.36 -1.72
CA PHE A 12 -17.82 -3.91 -0.37
C PHE A 12 -18.18 -5.39 -0.34
N ASN A 13 -18.91 -5.90 -1.34
CA ASN A 13 -19.27 -7.31 -1.43
C ASN A 13 -18.04 -8.16 -1.73
N ASP A 14 -17.24 -7.73 -2.71
CA ASP A 14 -16.00 -8.41 -3.11
C ASP A 14 -14.79 -7.96 -2.29
N ARG A 15 -14.97 -6.97 -1.40
CA ARG A 15 -13.89 -6.34 -0.59
C ARG A 15 -12.72 -5.87 -1.42
N THR A 16 -13.01 -5.11 -2.48
CA THR A 16 -12.02 -4.62 -3.41
C THR A 16 -12.07 -3.11 -3.60
N ILE A 17 -10.90 -2.53 -3.85
CA ILE A 17 -10.76 -1.14 -4.29
C ILE A 17 -10.09 -1.16 -5.66
N LYS A 18 -10.75 -0.56 -6.64
CA LYS A 18 -10.22 -0.40 -7.99
C LYS A 18 -9.38 0.88 -8.07
N ILE A 19 -8.08 0.71 -8.28
CA ILE A 19 -7.15 1.81 -8.45
C ILE A 19 -6.94 2.04 -9.94
N CYS A 20 -7.55 3.09 -10.48
CA CYS A 20 -7.54 3.36 -11.92
C CYS A 20 -7.27 4.84 -12.29
N LYS A 21 -7.03 5.70 -11.29
CA LYS A 21 -6.86 7.13 -11.49
C LYS A 21 -5.68 7.68 -10.71
N THR A 22 -5.03 8.68 -11.25
CA THR A 22 -3.91 9.40 -10.62
C THR A 22 -4.24 10.88 -10.49
N VAL A 23 -3.72 11.54 -9.47
CA VAL A 23 -3.74 13.00 -9.41
C VAL A 23 -2.48 13.52 -10.07
N SER A 24 -2.67 14.32 -11.09
CA SER A 24 -1.59 15.00 -11.81
C SER A 24 -1.63 16.50 -11.58
N ARG A 25 -0.50 17.15 -11.71
CA ARG A 25 -0.38 18.61 -11.64
C ARG A 25 -0.24 19.16 -13.07
N GLY A 26 -1.14 20.05 -13.45
CA GLY A 26 -1.08 20.74 -14.74
C GLY A 26 -0.02 21.81 -14.79
N LEU A 27 0.30 22.30 -15.99
CA LEU A 27 1.27 23.37 -16.24
C LEU A 27 0.93 24.67 -15.50
N ASN A 28 -0.36 24.91 -15.25
CA ASN A 28 -0.87 26.04 -14.47
C ASN A 28 -0.81 25.83 -12.95
N GLY A 29 -0.14 24.77 -12.48
CA GLY A 29 -0.06 24.42 -11.06
C GLY A 29 -1.31 23.82 -10.44
N LYS A 30 -2.45 23.76 -11.14
CA LYS A 30 -3.70 23.17 -10.65
C LYS A 30 -3.61 21.64 -10.69
N THR A 31 -4.12 21.01 -9.65
CA THR A 31 -4.24 19.54 -9.58
C THR A 31 -5.54 19.08 -10.22
N TYR A 32 -5.46 18.01 -11.01
CA TYR A 32 -6.62 17.37 -11.64
C TYR A 32 -6.52 15.85 -11.51
N ILE A 33 -7.66 15.17 -11.65
CA ILE A 33 -7.70 13.72 -11.70
C ILE A 33 -7.49 13.28 -13.14
N SER A 34 -6.38 12.59 -13.41
CA SER A 34 -6.16 11.94 -14.69
C SER A 34 -7.06 10.72 -14.81
N GLY A 35 -7.64 10.51 -16.00
CA GLY A 35 -8.49 9.35 -16.29
C GLY A 35 -7.71 8.03 -16.39
N SER A 36 -6.37 8.07 -16.35
CA SER A 36 -5.50 6.90 -16.41
C SER A 36 -4.39 7.00 -15.38
N THR A 37 -3.84 5.87 -14.98
CA THR A 37 -2.58 5.80 -14.22
C THR A 37 -1.39 6.02 -15.17
N LYS A 38 -0.25 6.46 -14.63
CA LYS A 38 0.98 6.70 -15.40
C LYS A 38 1.48 5.45 -16.13
N THR A 39 1.18 4.26 -15.61
CA THR A 39 1.56 2.96 -16.19
C THR A 39 0.38 2.00 -16.12
N LYS A 40 0.36 0.99 -17.00
CA LYS A 40 -0.65 -0.10 -16.95
C LYS A 40 -0.63 -0.84 -15.59
N ALA A 41 0.54 -1.08 -15.03
CA ALA A 41 0.69 -1.70 -13.71
C ALA A 41 0.15 -0.84 -12.55
N GLY A 42 0.00 0.47 -12.77
CA GLY A 42 -0.65 1.35 -11.82
C GLY A 42 -2.16 1.08 -11.69
N MET A 43 -2.80 0.52 -12.73
CA MET A 43 -4.19 0.07 -12.68
C MET A 43 -4.24 -1.31 -12.04
N ARG A 44 -4.83 -1.39 -10.86
CA ARG A 44 -4.93 -2.64 -10.12
C ARG A 44 -6.14 -2.66 -9.21
N THR A 45 -6.53 -3.85 -8.82
CA THR A 45 -7.51 -4.09 -7.77
C THR A 45 -6.76 -4.53 -6.53
N ILE A 46 -7.01 -3.89 -5.41
CA ILE A 46 -6.49 -4.29 -4.10
C ILE A 46 -7.62 -4.81 -3.24
N TYR A 47 -7.32 -5.82 -2.43
CA TYR A 47 -8.26 -6.42 -1.49
C TYR A 47 -8.10 -5.78 -0.12
N PHE A 48 -9.17 -5.76 0.67
CA PHE A 48 -9.15 -5.26 2.04
C PHE A 48 -9.92 -6.19 2.99
N ASN A 49 -9.51 -6.18 4.24
CA ASN A 49 -10.11 -6.96 5.32
C ASN A 49 -11.33 -6.25 5.94
N ASP A 50 -11.95 -6.88 6.94
CA ASP A 50 -13.14 -6.35 7.63
C ASP A 50 -12.87 -5.03 8.33
N ASP A 51 -11.71 -4.88 8.97
CA ASP A 51 -11.34 -3.66 9.69
C ASP A 51 -11.27 -2.47 8.73
N MET A 52 -10.64 -2.68 7.57
CA MET A 52 -10.59 -1.66 6.52
C MET A 52 -11.97 -1.39 5.93
N ALA A 53 -12.83 -2.41 5.79
CA ALA A 53 -14.21 -2.22 5.34
C ALA A 53 -14.98 -1.30 6.28
N ASN A 54 -14.88 -1.54 7.58
CA ASN A 54 -15.54 -0.73 8.61
C ASN A 54 -14.99 0.70 8.62
N PHE A 55 -13.67 0.87 8.53
CA PHE A 55 -13.04 2.19 8.42
C PHE A 55 -13.50 2.95 7.17
N LEU A 56 -13.53 2.30 6.01
CA LEU A 56 -14.00 2.92 4.77
C LEU A 56 -15.47 3.33 4.85
N LYS A 57 -16.33 2.50 5.43
CA LYS A 57 -17.75 2.85 5.66
C LYS A 57 -17.89 4.08 6.55
N GLN A 58 -17.10 4.19 7.62
CA GLN A 58 -17.09 5.38 8.47
C GLN A 58 -16.62 6.63 7.70
N CYS A 59 -15.56 6.52 6.88
CA CYS A 59 -15.05 7.63 6.07
C CYS A 59 -16.04 8.08 4.98
N ILE A 60 -16.81 7.16 4.42
CA ILE A 60 -17.80 7.43 3.38
C ILE A 60 -19.07 8.04 3.99
N GLY A 61 -19.53 7.52 5.14
CA GLY A 61 -20.80 7.90 5.73
C GLY A 61 -21.94 7.72 4.72
N ASP A 62 -22.79 8.71 4.59
CA ASP A 62 -23.96 8.70 3.69
C ASP A 62 -23.64 9.09 2.24
N LYS A 63 -22.37 9.29 1.90
CA LYS A 63 -21.97 9.69 0.53
C LYS A 63 -22.24 8.56 -0.46
N LYS A 64 -23.03 8.84 -1.48
CA LYS A 64 -23.30 7.90 -2.58
C LYS A 64 -22.26 7.96 -3.71
N ASP A 65 -21.57 9.08 -3.88
CA ASP A 65 -20.49 9.29 -4.87
C ASP A 65 -19.48 10.34 -4.34
N GLY A 66 -18.42 10.59 -5.10
CA GLY A 66 -17.40 11.58 -4.80
C GLY A 66 -16.12 10.98 -4.24
N LEU A 67 -15.25 11.85 -3.74
CA LEU A 67 -13.98 11.45 -3.14
C LEU A 67 -14.20 10.89 -1.73
N ILE A 68 -13.57 9.77 -1.42
CA ILE A 68 -13.60 9.19 -0.07
C ILE A 68 -12.89 10.13 0.90
N PHE A 69 -11.69 10.59 0.51
CA PHE A 69 -10.90 11.53 1.27
C PHE A 69 -10.85 12.88 0.53
N ALA A 70 -11.50 13.88 1.07
CA ALA A 70 -11.47 15.24 0.56
C ALA A 70 -11.01 16.20 1.68
N SER A 71 -10.31 17.27 1.32
CA SER A 71 -10.21 18.41 2.21
C SER A 71 -11.55 19.16 2.21
N SER A 72 -11.79 20.07 3.17
CA SER A 72 -13.03 20.83 3.24
C SER A 72 -13.54 21.21 1.85
N VAL A 73 -14.81 20.85 1.54
CA VAL A 73 -15.52 21.18 0.30
C VAL A 73 -14.91 20.57 -0.97
N ASP A 74 -14.94 19.23 -1.10
CA ASP A 74 -14.61 18.45 -2.33
C ASP A 74 -13.27 18.76 -3.00
N LYS A 75 -12.35 19.42 -2.31
CA LYS A 75 -11.02 19.73 -2.84
C LYS A 75 -10.11 18.52 -2.74
N LEU A 76 -9.36 18.29 -3.81
CA LEU A 76 -8.33 17.25 -3.86
C LEU A 76 -7.28 17.48 -2.77
N VAL A 77 -7.11 16.52 -1.88
CA VAL A 77 -6.01 16.52 -0.93
C VAL A 77 -4.70 16.21 -1.67
N THR A 78 -3.69 17.03 -1.54
CA THR A 78 -2.38 16.82 -2.13
C THR A 78 -1.51 15.92 -1.25
N THR A 79 -0.45 15.33 -1.82
CA THR A 79 0.56 14.58 -1.07
C THR A 79 1.18 15.38 0.04
N ASN A 80 1.56 16.61 -0.29
CA ASN A 80 2.22 17.46 0.68
C ASN A 80 1.32 17.70 1.89
N GLN A 81 0.00 17.89 1.67
CA GLN A 81 -0.95 18.01 2.76
C GLN A 81 -1.02 16.74 3.63
N VAL A 82 -1.06 15.56 2.99
CA VAL A 82 -1.11 14.30 3.74
C VAL A 82 0.19 14.05 4.50
N ASN A 83 1.35 14.26 3.85
CA ASN A 83 2.65 14.14 4.51
C ASN A 83 2.80 15.13 5.67
N TYR A 84 2.32 16.36 5.50
CA TYR A 84 2.32 17.37 6.57
C TYR A 84 1.46 16.93 7.77
N GLN A 85 0.24 16.47 7.52
CA GLN A 85 -0.64 15.96 8.57
C GLN A 85 -0.05 14.71 9.25
N TYR A 86 0.54 13.81 8.48
CA TYR A 86 1.20 12.63 9.00
C TYR A 86 2.36 13.01 9.93
N ALA A 87 3.25 13.90 9.48
CA ALA A 87 4.36 14.39 10.30
C ALA A 87 3.89 15.08 11.59
N ASN A 88 2.83 15.90 11.50
CA ASN A 88 2.24 16.54 12.67
C ASN A 88 1.65 15.54 13.65
N THR A 89 1.00 14.48 13.15
CA THR A 89 0.46 13.40 13.99
C THR A 89 1.57 12.67 14.73
N LEU A 90 2.64 12.28 14.02
CA LEU A 90 3.80 11.64 14.65
C LEU A 90 4.42 12.50 15.75
N LYS A 91 4.54 13.81 15.49
CA LYS A 91 5.06 14.77 16.47
C LYS A 91 4.12 14.92 17.65
N LYS A 92 2.81 15.10 17.40
CA LYS A 92 1.79 15.33 18.44
C LYS A 92 1.75 14.21 19.47
N TYR A 93 1.86 12.95 18.98
CA TYR A 93 1.79 11.78 19.84
C TYR A 93 3.16 11.23 20.26
N ASN A 94 4.24 11.97 19.95
CA ASN A 94 5.64 11.56 20.26
C ASN A 94 5.98 10.14 19.80
N ILE A 95 5.48 9.75 18.62
CA ILE A 95 5.65 8.39 18.07
C ILE A 95 7.03 8.24 17.41
N LEU A 96 7.63 9.35 16.95
CA LEU A 96 8.85 9.34 16.15
C LEU A 96 9.99 10.01 16.88
N ASP A 97 11.03 9.23 17.19
CA ASP A 97 12.34 9.75 17.55
C ASP A 97 13.17 9.99 16.29
N LYS A 98 13.36 11.26 15.94
CA LYS A 98 14.11 11.67 14.74
C LYS A 98 15.60 11.32 14.81
N SER A 99 16.15 11.15 16.00
CA SER A 99 17.54 10.74 16.19
C SER A 99 17.77 9.29 15.76
N VAL A 100 16.74 8.45 15.86
CA VAL A 100 16.79 7.02 15.53
C VAL A 100 16.34 6.74 14.10
N TYR A 101 15.24 7.38 13.67
CA TYR A 101 14.53 6.98 12.43
C TYR A 101 14.72 7.93 11.25
N GLY A 102 15.37 9.06 11.42
CA GLY A 102 15.54 10.03 10.36
C GLY A 102 14.20 10.57 9.83
N ARG A 103 14.06 10.68 8.50
CA ARG A 103 12.82 11.16 7.87
C ARG A 103 11.84 10.02 7.66
N VAL A 104 10.65 10.14 8.27
CA VAL A 104 9.53 9.23 8.08
C VAL A 104 8.41 9.95 7.32
N ASP A 105 7.93 9.36 6.24
CA ASP A 105 6.84 9.86 5.40
C ASP A 105 5.85 8.74 5.03
N LEU A 106 4.87 9.03 4.17
CA LEU A 106 3.89 8.04 3.73
C LEU A 106 4.51 6.83 3.00
N HIS A 107 5.68 7.01 2.38
CA HIS A 107 6.39 5.90 1.76
C HIS A 107 6.87 4.89 2.80
N SER A 108 7.23 5.35 4.00
CA SER A 108 7.61 4.47 5.10
C SER A 108 6.49 3.50 5.50
N LEU A 109 5.22 3.95 5.44
CA LEU A 109 4.08 3.05 5.65
C LEU A 109 3.99 1.95 4.59
N ARG A 110 4.29 2.30 3.33
CA ARG A 110 4.33 1.32 2.24
C ARG A 110 5.45 0.30 2.44
N TYR A 111 6.65 0.76 2.85
CA TYR A 111 7.76 -0.14 3.18
C TYR A 111 7.40 -1.07 4.34
N THR A 112 6.84 -0.53 5.42
CA THR A 112 6.40 -1.32 6.57
C THR A 112 5.38 -2.38 6.16
N TYR A 113 4.36 -2.00 5.38
CA TYR A 113 3.35 -2.95 4.90
C TYR A 113 3.99 -4.07 4.06
N ALA A 114 4.85 -3.72 3.10
CA ALA A 114 5.49 -4.69 2.23
C ALA A 114 6.40 -5.65 3.02
N THR A 115 7.18 -5.14 3.97
CA THR A 115 8.00 -5.96 4.87
C THR A 115 7.15 -6.96 5.64
N ARG A 116 6.03 -6.51 6.25
CA ARG A 116 5.11 -7.42 6.97
C ARG A 116 4.46 -8.45 6.05
N CYS A 117 4.16 -8.10 4.80
CA CYS A 117 3.66 -9.06 3.81
C CYS A 117 4.71 -10.14 3.51
N ILE A 118 5.99 -9.79 3.36
CA ILE A 118 7.07 -10.75 3.12
C ILE A 118 7.26 -11.66 4.33
N GLU A 119 7.33 -11.09 5.53
CA GLU A 119 7.45 -11.83 6.79
C GLU A 119 6.27 -12.79 7.02
N SER A 120 5.08 -12.49 6.48
CA SER A 120 3.91 -13.38 6.52
C SER A 120 3.92 -14.48 5.45
N GLY A 121 4.95 -14.57 4.62
CA GLY A 121 5.06 -15.56 3.56
C GLY A 121 4.42 -15.17 2.23
N MET A 122 4.06 -13.90 2.04
CA MET A 122 3.45 -13.48 0.79
C MET A 122 4.43 -13.64 -0.39
N PRO A 123 4.04 -14.34 -1.47
CA PRO A 123 4.89 -14.46 -2.65
C PRO A 123 5.23 -13.10 -3.27
N ALA A 124 6.48 -12.92 -3.68
CA ALA A 124 6.96 -11.65 -4.27
C ALA A 124 6.11 -11.17 -5.44
N LYS A 125 5.56 -12.09 -6.24
CA LYS A 125 4.68 -11.75 -7.37
C LYS A 125 3.34 -11.16 -6.92
N VAL A 126 2.77 -11.65 -5.83
CA VAL A 126 1.54 -11.11 -5.24
C VAL A 126 1.82 -9.72 -4.69
N LEU A 127 2.92 -9.57 -3.96
CA LEU A 127 3.35 -8.27 -3.43
C LEU A 127 3.62 -7.25 -4.55
N GLN A 128 4.29 -7.66 -5.64
CA GLN A 128 4.48 -6.80 -6.82
C GLN A 128 3.16 -6.22 -7.32
N ASN A 129 2.14 -7.07 -7.47
CA ASN A 129 0.82 -6.66 -7.96
C ASN A 129 0.14 -5.69 -6.99
N LEU A 130 0.17 -5.98 -5.69
CA LEU A 130 -0.39 -5.10 -4.65
C LEU A 130 0.29 -3.73 -4.63
N LEU A 131 1.61 -3.72 -4.76
CA LEU A 131 2.39 -2.49 -4.81
C LEU A 131 2.25 -1.74 -6.14
N GLY A 132 1.85 -2.43 -7.24
CA GLY A 132 1.73 -1.85 -8.58
C GLY A 132 3.09 -1.57 -9.23
N HIS A 133 4.11 -2.38 -8.90
CA HIS A 133 5.40 -2.29 -9.57
C HIS A 133 5.32 -2.88 -10.97
N THR A 134 5.85 -2.20 -11.96
CA THR A 134 5.86 -2.64 -13.37
C THR A 134 6.74 -3.85 -13.60
N ASP A 135 7.82 -3.98 -12.81
CA ASP A 135 8.79 -5.06 -12.90
C ASP A 135 8.97 -5.71 -11.52
N ILE A 136 9.05 -7.04 -11.50
CA ILE A 136 9.28 -7.81 -10.26
C ILE A 136 10.64 -7.47 -9.63
N ARG A 137 11.62 -7.10 -10.44
CA ARG A 137 12.95 -6.70 -9.97
C ARG A 137 12.87 -5.54 -8.99
N ILE A 138 11.99 -4.57 -9.23
CA ILE A 138 11.79 -3.43 -8.30
C ILE A 138 11.38 -3.93 -6.91
N THR A 139 10.53 -4.97 -6.84
CA THR A 139 10.12 -5.55 -5.56
C THR A 139 11.26 -6.33 -4.91
N LEU A 140 11.95 -7.16 -5.68
CA LEU A 140 13.04 -7.99 -5.16
C LEU A 140 14.22 -7.13 -4.69
N ASP A 141 14.66 -6.15 -5.50
CA ASP A 141 15.77 -5.27 -5.14
C ASP A 141 15.46 -4.40 -3.92
N THR A 142 14.23 -3.86 -3.85
CA THR A 142 13.82 -2.99 -2.72
C THR A 142 13.74 -3.73 -1.40
N TYR A 143 13.41 -5.03 -1.42
CA TYR A 143 13.18 -5.84 -0.22
C TYR A 143 14.12 -7.05 -0.12
N CYS A 144 15.28 -6.97 -0.79
CA CYS A 144 16.24 -8.07 -0.88
C CYS A 144 16.59 -8.65 0.50
N ASP A 145 16.99 -7.79 1.43
CA ASP A 145 17.40 -8.20 2.78
C ASP A 145 16.28 -8.91 3.55
N VAL A 146 15.04 -8.43 3.38
CA VAL A 146 13.85 -9.03 4.02
C VAL A 146 13.59 -10.42 3.44
N PHE A 147 13.67 -10.57 2.12
CA PHE A 147 13.52 -11.87 1.45
C PHE A 147 14.61 -12.85 1.83
N GLN A 148 15.87 -12.39 1.93
CA GLN A 148 16.98 -13.26 2.34
C GLN A 148 16.77 -13.78 3.78
N LYS A 149 16.45 -12.90 4.72
CA LYS A 149 16.17 -13.28 6.10
C LYS A 149 15.01 -14.28 6.17
N TYR A 150 13.91 -13.99 5.48
CA TYR A 150 12.74 -14.85 5.44
C TYR A 150 13.04 -16.22 4.80
N SER A 151 13.87 -16.27 3.75
CA SER A 151 14.26 -17.52 3.11
C SER A 151 15.03 -18.44 4.05
N MET A 152 15.92 -17.88 4.88
CA MET A 152 16.66 -18.67 5.87
C MET A 152 15.72 -19.25 6.95
N GLU A 153 14.78 -18.45 7.44
CA GLU A 153 13.79 -18.90 8.43
C GLU A 153 12.89 -20.03 7.88
N ASN A 154 12.50 -19.94 6.60
CA ASN A 154 11.65 -20.93 5.95
C ASN A 154 12.39 -22.22 5.53
N LEU A 155 13.70 -22.20 5.42
CA LEU A 155 14.47 -23.41 5.12
C LEU A 155 14.24 -24.49 6.19
N ALA A 156 14.21 -24.12 7.45
CA ALA A 156 13.95 -25.05 8.55
C ALA A 156 12.51 -25.62 8.50
N VAL A 157 11.54 -24.82 8.04
CA VAL A 157 10.16 -25.28 7.86
C VAL A 157 10.08 -26.28 6.72
N ALA A 158 10.75 -26.01 5.59
CA ALA A 158 10.81 -26.92 4.45
C ALA A 158 11.50 -28.25 4.82
N ASP A 159 12.60 -28.19 5.55
CA ASP A 159 13.32 -29.40 6.03
C ASP A 159 12.43 -30.24 6.97
N SER A 160 11.73 -29.61 7.89
CA SER A 160 10.78 -30.27 8.78
C SER A 160 9.63 -30.93 8.03
N TYR A 161 9.08 -30.25 7.01
CA TYR A 161 8.03 -30.80 6.15
C TYR A 161 8.53 -32.02 5.36
N MET A 162 9.72 -31.96 4.78
CA MET A 162 10.31 -33.07 4.04
C MET A 162 10.56 -34.28 4.94
N LYS A 163 11.10 -34.05 6.13
CA LYS A 163 11.32 -35.11 7.13
C LYS A 163 10.03 -35.77 7.57
N SER A 164 8.98 -34.99 7.85
CA SER A 164 7.67 -35.53 8.28
C SER A 164 6.95 -36.34 7.20
N ASN A 165 7.26 -36.09 5.94
CA ASN A 165 6.67 -36.79 4.78
C ASN A 165 7.59 -37.83 4.17
N ASN A 166 8.73 -38.18 4.80
CA ASN A 166 9.74 -39.15 4.30
C ASN A 166 10.23 -38.80 2.88
N ILE A 167 10.34 -37.50 2.56
CA ILE A 167 10.87 -37.03 1.31
C ILE A 167 12.39 -36.92 1.44
N ALA A 168 13.14 -37.81 0.70
CA ALA A 168 14.58 -37.70 0.69
C ALA A 168 15.04 -36.47 -0.09
N ILE A 169 15.95 -35.69 0.51
CA ILE A 169 16.68 -34.64 -0.19
C ILE A 169 17.87 -35.37 -0.87
N ILE A 170 17.90 -35.36 -2.20
CA ILE A 170 19.01 -35.89 -3.01
C ILE A 170 20.15 -34.88 -2.97
#